data_bfbe37c08e0faca925e13611fffe30df
#
_entry.id   bfbe37c08e0faca925e13611fffe30df
#
_cell.length_a   1.000
_cell.length_b   1.000
_cell.length_c   1.000
_cell.angle_alpha   90.00
_cell.angle_beta   90.00
_cell.angle_gamma   90.00
#
_symmetry.space_group_name_H-M   'P 1'
#
loop_
_entity.id
_entity.type
_entity.pdbx_description
1 polymer ?
#
loop_
_entity_poly.entity_id
_entity_poly.type
_entity_poly.pdbx_seq_one_letter_code
_entity_poly.pdbx_strand_id
1 'polypeptide(L)'
;MDINYDEVNKFHTDIRNLPVNIKEPDEDVLVDKQFNYIQNYINQVERAIYADNFSIDGHSYTEYIDVNSFIDWWLVHELAHNGEPGWPKSSYMHKDKNDKLVAGPVWDFDYWTFVPEERFCMKHGIWYSRLFEDPYFVTLVKQKWNSSKQVFESIVSEIDNTALKIKNSEKINYKMWPSIENINGDAEMTFEESIARMKKTYQDRISWMNKAINDL
;
A
#
# COMPACT_ATOMS: atom_id res chain seq x y z
N MET A 1 -8.93 5.78 1.43
CA MET A 1 -8.56 7.22 1.39
C MET A 1 -8.38 7.60 -0.06
N ASP A 2 -8.99 8.70 -0.49
CA ASP A 2 -8.84 9.19 -1.87
C ASP A 2 -9.07 10.70 -1.92
N ILE A 3 -8.07 11.45 -2.43
CA ILE A 3 -8.12 12.92 -2.53
C ILE A 3 -8.92 13.40 -3.74
N ASN A 4 -9.26 12.53 -4.69
CA ASN A 4 -9.90 12.89 -5.94
C ASN A 4 -11.40 12.57 -5.98
N TYR A 5 -11.90 11.81 -5.01
CA TYR A 5 -13.31 11.42 -4.98
C TYR A 5 -14.05 12.14 -3.86
N ASP A 6 -15.12 12.82 -4.24
CA ASP A 6 -15.98 13.55 -3.34
C ASP A 6 -17.21 12.68 -3.02
N GLU A 7 -17.06 11.84 -2.01
CA GLU A 7 -18.11 10.93 -1.55
C GLU A 7 -19.03 11.63 -0.54
N VAL A 8 -20.26 11.15 -0.44
CA VAL A 8 -21.25 11.69 0.52
C VAL A 8 -20.78 11.40 1.96
N ASN A 9 -20.32 10.17 2.20
CA ASN A 9 -19.89 9.71 3.52
C ASN A 9 -18.37 9.85 3.68
N LYS A 10 -17.91 11.09 3.84
CA LYS A 10 -16.49 11.44 3.99
C LYS A 10 -16.25 12.26 5.24
N PHE A 11 -15.02 12.18 5.72
CA PHE A 11 -14.46 13.08 6.74
C PHE A 11 -12.95 13.25 6.54
N HIS A 12 -12.37 14.20 7.25
CA HIS A 12 -10.92 14.36 7.31
C HIS A 12 -10.44 14.03 8.73
N THR A 13 -9.25 13.43 8.83
CA THR A 13 -8.65 13.12 10.14
C THR A 13 -8.19 14.39 10.85
N ASP A 14 -8.18 14.36 12.19
CA ASP A 14 -7.97 15.54 13.04
C ASP A 14 -6.55 16.12 12.95
N ILE A 15 -5.51 15.30 12.72
CA ILE A 15 -4.10 15.72 12.78
C ILE A 15 -3.51 15.89 11.38
N ARG A 16 -3.64 14.87 10.54
CA ARG A 16 -3.05 14.87 9.18
C ARG A 16 -3.99 15.41 8.13
N ASN A 17 -5.24 15.69 8.48
CA ASN A 17 -6.28 16.10 7.54
C ASN A 17 -6.41 15.12 6.35
N LEU A 18 -6.23 13.82 6.61
CA LEU A 18 -6.34 12.80 5.57
C LEU A 18 -7.81 12.63 5.17
N PRO A 19 -8.12 12.63 3.87
CA PRO A 19 -9.48 12.37 3.39
C PRO A 19 -9.82 10.89 3.57
N VAL A 20 -10.94 10.62 4.21
CA VAL A 20 -11.46 9.27 4.46
C VAL A 20 -12.85 9.17 3.89
N ASN A 21 -13.05 8.25 2.95
CA ASN A 21 -14.35 7.90 2.39
C ASN A 21 -14.78 6.55 2.95
N ILE A 22 -16.01 6.45 3.44
CA ILE A 22 -16.59 5.18 3.87
C ILE A 22 -17.24 4.53 2.63
N LYS A 23 -16.67 3.41 2.18
CA LYS A 23 -17.14 2.64 1.03
C LYS A 23 -18.15 1.54 1.41
N GLU A 24 -17.98 0.96 2.58
CA GLU A 24 -18.83 -0.07 3.14
C GLU A 24 -19.10 0.23 4.63
N PRO A 25 -20.34 0.18 5.08
CA PRO A 25 -21.57 -0.06 4.30
C PRO A 25 -21.85 1.03 3.26
N ASP A 26 -22.55 0.67 2.17
CA ASP A 26 -23.01 1.62 1.14
C ASP A 26 -23.76 2.81 1.73
N GLU A 27 -23.76 3.92 1.01
CA GLU A 27 -24.37 5.19 1.46
C GLU A 27 -25.86 5.07 1.82
N ASP A 28 -26.59 4.19 1.15
CA ASP A 28 -28.02 3.95 1.38
C ASP A 28 -28.32 3.25 2.71
N VAL A 29 -27.35 2.56 3.30
CA VAL A 29 -27.53 1.75 4.52
C VAL A 29 -26.67 2.20 5.69
N LEU A 30 -25.68 3.08 5.44
CA LEU A 30 -24.84 3.64 6.49
C LEU A 30 -25.64 4.59 7.38
N VAL A 31 -25.68 4.31 8.68
CA VAL A 31 -26.35 5.18 9.65
C VAL A 31 -25.34 6.05 10.42
N ASP A 32 -25.80 7.21 10.92
CA ASP A 32 -24.97 8.17 11.65
C ASP A 32 -24.12 7.55 12.77
N LYS A 33 -24.69 6.56 13.45
CA LYS A 33 -23.98 5.85 14.53
C LYS A 33 -22.78 5.08 14.02
N GLN A 34 -22.85 4.47 12.85
CA GLN A 34 -21.73 3.76 12.21
C GLN A 34 -20.70 4.77 11.68
N PHE A 35 -21.16 5.83 11.02
CA PHE A 35 -20.31 6.91 10.57
C PHE A 35 -19.48 7.50 11.72
N ASN A 36 -20.14 7.93 12.79
CA ASN A 36 -19.50 8.50 13.97
C ASN A 36 -18.56 7.51 14.65
N TYR A 37 -18.90 6.22 14.68
CA TYR A 37 -18.03 5.18 15.23
C TYR A 37 -16.71 5.08 14.44
N ILE A 38 -16.77 5.02 13.11
CA ILE A 38 -15.56 4.86 12.30
C ILE A 38 -14.72 6.14 12.31
N GLN A 39 -15.36 7.32 12.23
CA GLN A 39 -14.67 8.60 12.32
C GLN A 39 -13.91 8.74 13.65
N ASN A 40 -14.58 8.46 14.78
CA ASN A 40 -13.95 8.52 16.09
C ASN A 40 -12.81 7.51 16.23
N TYR A 41 -12.99 6.29 15.70
CA TYR A 41 -11.98 5.27 15.75
C TYR A 41 -10.72 5.65 14.94
N ILE A 42 -10.88 6.12 13.72
CA ILE A 42 -9.75 6.56 12.87
C ILE A 42 -9.01 7.74 13.53
N ASN A 43 -9.74 8.68 14.12
CA ASN A 43 -9.13 9.78 14.86
C ASN A 43 -8.39 9.30 16.12
N GLN A 44 -8.88 8.26 16.81
CA GLN A 44 -8.14 7.65 17.91
C GLN A 44 -6.85 6.97 17.44
N VAL A 45 -6.91 6.22 16.33
CA VAL A 45 -5.71 5.64 15.69
C VAL A 45 -4.68 6.73 15.43
N GLU A 46 -5.08 7.81 14.76
CA GLU A 46 -4.18 8.90 14.39
C GLU A 46 -3.59 9.59 15.64
N ARG A 47 -4.41 9.88 16.65
CA ARG A 47 -3.95 10.48 17.92
C ARG A 47 -2.96 9.56 18.65
N ALA A 48 -3.19 8.24 18.66
CA ALA A 48 -2.27 7.29 19.30
C ALA A 48 -0.93 7.24 18.57
N ILE A 49 -0.93 7.23 17.21
CA ILE A 49 0.28 7.24 16.40
C ILE A 49 1.07 8.54 16.59
N TYR A 50 0.39 9.69 16.70
CA TYR A 50 1.03 11.01 16.82
C TYR A 50 1.32 11.46 18.26
N ALA A 51 0.88 10.72 19.27
CA ALA A 51 1.27 10.97 20.66
C ALA A 51 2.78 10.80 20.86
N ASP A 52 3.38 11.52 21.79
CA ASP A 52 4.83 11.53 22.03
C ASP A 52 5.39 10.13 22.30
N ASN A 53 4.63 9.30 23.01
CA ASN A 53 5.00 7.93 23.38
C ASN A 53 4.22 6.86 22.58
N PHE A 54 3.63 7.21 21.43
CA PHE A 54 2.80 6.33 20.61
C PHE A 54 1.62 5.69 21.37
N SER A 55 1.05 6.43 22.33
CA SER A 55 0.00 5.94 23.22
C SER A 55 -0.91 7.07 23.68
N ILE A 56 -2.23 6.82 23.77
CA ILE A 56 -3.21 7.73 24.36
C ILE A 56 -3.99 6.98 25.46
N ASP A 57 -4.22 7.65 26.60
CA ASP A 57 -4.97 7.11 27.74
C ASP A 57 -4.47 5.73 28.21
N GLY A 58 -3.17 5.47 28.05
CA GLY A 58 -2.52 4.20 28.39
C GLY A 58 -2.63 3.11 27.32
N HIS A 59 -3.26 3.39 26.17
CA HIS A 59 -3.42 2.46 25.05
C HIS A 59 -2.48 2.81 23.89
N SER A 60 -1.61 1.88 23.52
CA SER A 60 -0.71 2.02 22.35
C SER A 60 -1.48 1.97 21.05
N TYR A 61 -0.95 2.64 19.99
CA TYR A 61 -1.51 2.50 18.62
C TYR A 61 -1.61 1.03 18.18
N THR A 62 -0.76 0.14 18.70
CA THR A 62 -0.78 -1.29 18.40
C THR A 62 -2.04 -2.01 18.89
N GLU A 63 -2.81 -1.38 19.78
CA GLU A 63 -4.12 -1.87 20.21
C GLU A 63 -5.23 -1.48 19.22
N TYR A 64 -5.00 -0.44 18.43
CA TYR A 64 -5.96 0.08 17.47
C TYR A 64 -5.74 -0.43 16.04
N ILE A 65 -4.50 -0.69 15.62
CA ILE A 65 -4.21 -1.19 14.28
C ILE A 65 -3.63 -2.61 14.32
N ASP A 66 -3.88 -3.40 13.29
CA ASP A 66 -3.12 -4.62 13.02
C ASP A 66 -1.78 -4.23 12.38
N VAL A 67 -0.75 -4.14 13.22
CA VAL A 67 0.59 -3.70 12.81
C VAL A 67 1.17 -4.57 11.70
N ASN A 68 0.89 -5.88 11.72
CA ASN A 68 1.38 -6.79 10.68
C ASN A 68 0.76 -6.47 9.33
N SER A 69 -0.53 -6.20 9.26
CA SER A 69 -1.20 -5.82 8.02
C SER A 69 -0.64 -4.51 7.44
N PHE A 70 -0.33 -3.53 8.29
CA PHE A 70 0.29 -2.27 7.86
C PHE A 70 1.69 -2.50 7.31
N ILE A 71 2.49 -3.37 7.93
CA ILE A 71 3.82 -3.73 7.44
C ILE A 71 3.72 -4.49 6.11
N ASP A 72 2.84 -5.49 6.01
CA ASP A 72 2.66 -6.28 4.80
C ASP A 72 2.20 -5.41 3.62
N TRP A 73 1.22 -4.54 3.85
CA TRP A 73 0.72 -3.58 2.88
C TRP A 73 1.84 -2.63 2.40
N TRP A 74 2.62 -2.07 3.34
CA TRP A 74 3.76 -1.21 3.03
C TRP A 74 4.82 -1.95 2.19
N LEU A 75 5.21 -3.16 2.59
CA LEU A 75 6.20 -3.97 1.88
C LEU A 75 5.78 -4.28 0.44
N VAL A 76 4.52 -4.61 0.21
CA VAL A 76 4.00 -4.91 -1.15
C VAL A 76 4.08 -3.67 -2.02
N HIS A 77 3.64 -2.51 -1.53
CA HIS A 77 3.71 -1.25 -2.28
C HIS A 77 5.16 -0.81 -2.52
N GLU A 78 6.04 -0.95 -1.55
CA GLU A 78 7.47 -0.64 -1.72
C GLU A 78 8.14 -1.58 -2.73
N LEU A 79 7.86 -2.87 -2.71
CA LEU A 79 8.42 -3.83 -3.67
C LEU A 79 8.01 -3.52 -5.11
N ALA A 80 6.77 -3.15 -5.34
CA ALA A 80 6.27 -2.72 -6.64
C ALA A 80 6.66 -1.27 -6.99
N HIS A 81 7.25 -0.53 -6.06
CA HIS A 81 7.44 0.92 -6.15
C HIS A 81 6.14 1.68 -6.44
N ASN A 82 5.03 1.25 -5.85
CA ASN A 82 3.74 1.91 -5.99
C ASN A 82 3.61 3.02 -4.94
N GLY A 83 3.90 4.26 -5.34
CA GLY A 83 3.85 5.43 -4.45
C GLY A 83 2.50 6.16 -4.41
N GLU A 84 1.57 5.81 -5.28
CA GLU A 84 0.27 6.47 -5.38
C GLU A 84 -0.51 6.46 -4.06
N PRO A 85 -0.58 5.34 -3.31
CA PRO A 85 -1.30 5.31 -2.03
C PRO A 85 -0.73 6.25 -0.98
N GLY A 86 0.52 6.67 -1.10
CA GLY A 86 1.14 7.66 -0.20
C GLY A 86 0.53 9.08 -0.31
N TRP A 87 -0.13 9.38 -1.41
CA TRP A 87 -0.85 10.62 -1.67
C TRP A 87 -2.35 10.56 -1.32
N PRO A 88 -2.74 9.86 -0.37
CA PRO A 88 -3.78 8.88 -0.08
C PRO A 88 -4.78 8.70 -1.23
N LYS A 89 -4.32 8.07 -2.30
CA LYS A 89 -5.16 7.55 -3.39
C LYS A 89 -5.17 6.03 -3.36
N SER A 90 -6.27 5.43 -3.75
CA SER A 90 -6.39 3.95 -3.87
C SER A 90 -5.91 3.18 -2.63
N SER A 91 -6.05 3.81 -1.44
CA SER A 91 -5.63 3.25 -0.16
C SER A 91 -6.82 2.72 0.61
N TYR A 92 -6.93 1.41 0.69
CA TYR A 92 -8.03 0.74 1.36
C TYR A 92 -7.64 0.23 2.75
N MET A 93 -8.59 0.31 3.67
CA MET A 93 -8.50 -0.27 5.01
C MET A 93 -9.87 -0.82 5.38
N HIS A 94 -9.91 -1.81 6.25
CA HIS A 94 -11.16 -2.32 6.78
C HIS A 94 -11.12 -2.44 8.29
N LYS A 95 -12.30 -2.42 8.89
CA LYS A 95 -12.47 -2.42 10.34
C LYS A 95 -13.73 -3.17 10.73
N ASP A 96 -13.57 -4.37 11.21
CA ASP A 96 -14.68 -5.11 11.79
C ASP A 96 -15.05 -4.59 13.18
N LYS A 97 -16.30 -4.82 13.59
CA LYS A 97 -16.78 -4.40 14.90
C LYS A 97 -15.94 -5.05 15.99
N ASN A 98 -15.44 -4.24 16.93
CA ASN A 98 -14.61 -4.66 18.06
C ASN A 98 -13.26 -5.28 17.69
N ASP A 99 -12.80 -5.10 16.45
CA ASP A 99 -11.48 -5.54 16.01
C ASP A 99 -10.56 -4.34 15.72
N LYS A 100 -9.34 -4.59 15.30
CA LYS A 100 -8.35 -3.58 14.92
C LYS A 100 -8.60 -3.09 13.49
N LEU A 101 -8.10 -1.90 13.18
CA LEU A 101 -8.02 -1.42 11.80
C LEU A 101 -6.95 -2.21 11.05
N VAL A 102 -7.31 -2.74 9.89
CA VAL A 102 -6.45 -3.55 9.03
C VAL A 102 -6.17 -2.79 7.73
N ALA A 103 -4.90 -2.69 7.34
CA ALA A 103 -4.51 -2.15 6.04
C ALA A 103 -4.74 -3.19 4.93
N GLY A 104 -5.37 -2.77 3.83
CA GLY A 104 -5.71 -3.63 2.70
C GLY A 104 -7.18 -3.54 2.30
N PRO A 105 -7.52 -4.15 1.16
CA PRO A 105 -6.62 -4.88 0.26
C PRO A 105 -5.57 -3.99 -0.43
N VAL A 106 -4.54 -4.61 -1.02
CA VAL A 106 -3.66 -3.91 -1.96
C VAL A 106 -4.38 -3.73 -3.28
N TRP A 107 -4.22 -2.56 -3.91
CA TRP A 107 -5.00 -2.17 -5.07
C TRP A 107 -4.20 -1.23 -5.97
N ASP A 108 -4.49 -1.24 -7.28
CA ASP A 108 -4.08 -0.23 -8.25
C ASP A 108 -2.56 -0.15 -8.47
N PHE A 109 -2.04 -1.09 -9.26
CA PHE A 109 -0.62 -1.20 -9.58
C PHE A 109 -0.33 -0.89 -11.05
N ASP A 110 -1.09 0.00 -11.68
CA ASP A 110 -0.96 0.33 -13.10
C ASP A 110 -0.24 1.66 -13.34
N TYR A 111 -0.17 2.55 -12.34
CA TYR A 111 0.41 3.87 -12.47
C TYR A 111 1.76 4.01 -11.75
N TRP A 112 2.84 4.31 -12.49
CA TRP A 112 4.20 4.50 -11.95
C TRP A 112 4.71 3.35 -11.08
N THR A 113 4.32 2.12 -11.41
CA THR A 113 4.84 0.92 -10.74
C THR A 113 5.99 0.30 -11.52
N PHE A 114 6.80 -0.50 -10.82
CA PHE A 114 7.97 -1.19 -11.37
C PHE A 114 8.96 -0.25 -12.08
N VAL A 115 9.09 0.96 -11.56
CA VAL A 115 10.10 1.93 -12.02
C VAL A 115 11.43 1.69 -11.30
N PRO A 116 12.59 1.88 -11.99
CA PRO A 116 13.90 1.59 -11.43
C PRO A 116 14.40 2.74 -10.52
N GLU A 117 13.84 2.86 -9.34
CA GLU A 117 14.22 3.89 -8.36
C GLU A 117 14.69 3.28 -7.04
N GLU A 118 15.80 3.80 -6.52
CA GLU A 118 16.41 3.39 -5.24
C GLU A 118 16.01 4.34 -4.11
N ARG A 119 14.70 4.40 -3.82
CA ARG A 119 14.12 5.16 -2.70
C ARG A 119 12.86 4.47 -2.17
N PHE A 120 12.51 4.75 -0.94
CA PHE A 120 11.18 4.39 -0.42
C PHE A 120 10.12 5.34 -0.99
N CYS A 121 9.05 4.78 -1.57
CA CYS A 121 7.96 5.55 -2.15
C CYS A 121 6.80 5.79 -1.15
N MET A 122 6.64 4.91 -0.16
CA MET A 122 5.54 4.94 0.79
C MET A 122 5.93 5.37 2.21
N LYS A 123 7.24 5.45 2.52
CA LYS A 123 7.73 5.73 3.89
C LYS A 123 7.21 7.06 4.48
N HIS A 124 6.83 8.01 3.63
CA HIS A 124 6.36 9.34 4.06
C HIS A 124 4.86 9.55 3.87
N GLY A 125 4.15 8.55 3.33
CA GLY A 125 2.72 8.62 3.07
C GLY A 125 1.87 8.28 4.29
N ILE A 126 0.61 8.67 4.27
CA ILE A 126 -0.38 8.38 5.31
C ILE A 126 0.18 8.61 6.71
N TRP A 127 0.31 7.58 7.53
CA TRP A 127 0.89 7.61 8.88
C TRP A 127 2.30 7.03 8.94
N TYR A 128 2.85 6.52 7.82
CA TYR A 128 4.14 5.81 7.84
C TYR A 128 5.30 6.70 8.25
N SER A 129 5.29 8.00 7.89
CA SER A 129 6.33 8.93 8.37
C SER A 129 6.48 8.89 9.89
N ARG A 130 5.38 8.84 10.62
CA ARG A 130 5.39 8.79 12.09
C ARG A 130 5.64 7.38 12.62
N LEU A 131 5.06 6.35 12.00
CA LEU A 131 5.30 4.95 12.38
C LEU A 131 6.79 4.57 12.29
N PHE A 132 7.51 5.07 11.29
CA PHE A 132 8.96 4.85 11.16
C PHE A 132 9.82 5.62 12.17
N GLU A 133 9.26 6.49 12.99
CA GLU A 133 9.93 7.08 14.14
C GLU A 133 9.83 6.18 15.39
N ASP A 134 8.95 5.16 15.38
CA ASP A 134 8.86 4.18 16.45
C ASP A 134 9.88 3.04 16.25
N PRO A 135 10.87 2.88 17.15
CA PRO A 135 11.84 1.78 17.06
C PRO A 135 11.20 0.39 17.11
N TYR A 136 10.04 0.26 17.75
CA TYR A 136 9.28 -1.00 17.77
C TYR A 136 8.75 -1.34 16.37
N PHE A 137 8.11 -0.38 15.69
CA PHE A 137 7.63 -0.57 14.32
C PHE A 137 8.78 -0.92 13.37
N VAL A 138 9.89 -0.19 13.43
CA VAL A 138 11.09 -0.45 12.62
C VAL A 138 11.63 -1.86 12.86
N THR A 139 11.66 -2.30 14.11
CA THR A 139 12.09 -3.67 14.45
C THR A 139 11.20 -4.72 13.79
N LEU A 140 9.89 -4.54 13.83
CA LEU A 140 8.93 -5.46 13.20
C LEU A 140 9.07 -5.46 11.67
N VAL A 141 9.29 -4.28 11.04
CA VAL A 141 9.55 -4.20 9.59
C VAL A 141 10.79 -5.01 9.21
N LYS A 142 11.90 -4.86 9.94
CA LYS A 142 13.14 -5.65 9.71
C LYS A 142 12.91 -7.15 9.86
N GLN A 143 12.20 -7.55 10.91
CA GLN A 143 11.86 -8.95 11.15
C GLN A 143 11.01 -9.54 10.02
N LYS A 144 9.96 -8.84 9.62
CA LYS A 144 9.06 -9.26 8.53
C LYS A 144 9.81 -9.37 7.20
N TRP A 145 10.59 -8.35 6.86
CA TRP A 145 11.43 -8.40 5.66
C TRP A 145 12.31 -9.63 5.63
N ASN A 146 13.10 -9.85 6.69
CA ASN A 146 14.06 -10.95 6.74
C ASN A 146 13.37 -12.32 6.70
N SER A 147 12.21 -12.48 7.32
CA SER A 147 11.44 -13.73 7.29
C SER A 147 10.73 -13.98 5.96
N SER A 148 10.40 -12.95 5.19
CA SER A 148 9.65 -13.05 3.93
C SER A 148 10.53 -12.98 2.68
N LYS A 149 11.83 -12.73 2.82
CA LYS A 149 12.74 -12.48 1.70
C LYS A 149 12.70 -13.58 0.63
N GLN A 150 12.71 -14.86 1.03
CA GLN A 150 12.64 -15.98 0.08
C GLN A 150 11.33 -15.98 -0.72
N VAL A 151 10.22 -15.59 -0.10
CA VAL A 151 8.93 -15.46 -0.80
C VAL A 151 9.02 -14.34 -1.84
N PHE A 152 9.58 -13.19 -1.48
CA PHE A 152 9.77 -12.08 -2.42
C PHE A 152 10.68 -12.47 -3.59
N GLU A 153 11.79 -13.16 -3.33
CA GLU A 153 12.70 -13.66 -4.38
C GLU A 153 12.01 -14.66 -5.32
N SER A 154 11.07 -15.46 -4.83
CA SER A 154 10.32 -16.44 -5.65
C SER A 154 9.37 -15.82 -6.66
N ILE A 155 8.93 -14.57 -6.44
CA ILE A 155 8.03 -13.85 -7.35
C ILE A 155 8.64 -13.67 -8.75
N VAL A 156 9.96 -13.60 -8.85
CA VAL A 156 10.65 -13.49 -10.15
C VAL A 156 10.31 -14.67 -11.06
N SER A 157 10.28 -15.89 -10.51
CA SER A 157 9.86 -17.08 -11.28
C SER A 157 8.35 -17.12 -11.52
N GLU A 158 7.55 -16.57 -10.64
CA GLU A 158 6.10 -16.48 -10.82
C GLU A 158 5.70 -15.48 -11.91
N ILE A 159 6.49 -14.42 -12.12
CA ILE A 159 6.34 -13.52 -13.28
C ILE A 159 6.47 -14.31 -14.59
N ASP A 160 7.49 -15.16 -14.72
CA ASP A 160 7.68 -16.01 -15.90
C ASP A 160 6.49 -16.97 -16.12
N ASN A 161 6.07 -17.66 -15.05
CA ASN A 161 4.94 -18.58 -15.10
C ASN A 161 3.64 -17.88 -15.52
N THR A 162 3.40 -16.69 -15.00
CA THR A 162 2.21 -15.89 -15.32
C THR A 162 2.28 -15.37 -16.76
N ALA A 163 3.44 -14.88 -17.20
CA ALA A 163 3.64 -14.45 -18.58
C ALA A 163 3.34 -15.56 -19.59
N LEU A 164 3.78 -16.79 -19.30
CA LEU A 164 3.45 -17.94 -20.15
C LEU A 164 1.94 -18.21 -20.21
N LYS A 165 1.22 -18.09 -19.10
CA LYS A 165 -0.24 -18.30 -19.04
C LYS A 165 -1.01 -17.27 -19.85
N ILE A 166 -0.58 -16.00 -19.84
CA ILE A 166 -1.29 -14.90 -20.51
C ILE A 166 -0.81 -14.59 -21.94
N LYS A 167 0.23 -15.26 -22.41
CA LYS A 167 0.88 -14.99 -23.72
C LYS A 167 -0.08 -14.94 -24.92
N ASN A 168 -1.13 -15.74 -24.93
CA ASN A 168 -2.13 -15.71 -26.01
C ASN A 168 -3.17 -14.62 -25.78
N SER A 169 -3.56 -14.37 -24.54
CA SER A 169 -4.51 -13.32 -24.18
C SER A 169 -3.94 -11.94 -24.47
N GLU A 170 -2.64 -11.77 -24.20
CA GLU A 170 -1.90 -10.54 -24.51
C GLU A 170 -2.02 -10.17 -25.98
N LYS A 171 -1.73 -11.10 -26.91
CA LYS A 171 -1.85 -10.87 -28.35
C LYS A 171 -3.24 -10.44 -28.79
N ILE A 172 -4.29 -11.01 -28.18
CA ILE A 172 -5.67 -10.63 -28.45
C ILE A 172 -5.94 -9.23 -27.89
N ASN A 173 -5.44 -8.94 -26.69
CA ASN A 173 -5.59 -7.64 -26.05
C ASN A 173 -4.99 -6.53 -26.92
N TYR A 174 -3.74 -6.66 -27.38
CA TYR A 174 -3.10 -5.67 -28.26
C TYR A 174 -3.80 -5.50 -29.60
N LYS A 175 -4.41 -6.57 -30.11
CA LYS A 175 -5.22 -6.48 -31.34
C LYS A 175 -6.51 -5.69 -31.13
N MET A 176 -7.13 -5.82 -29.96
CA MET A 176 -8.39 -5.14 -29.62
C MET A 176 -8.16 -3.69 -29.21
N TRP A 177 -7.08 -3.42 -28.46
CA TRP A 177 -6.73 -2.10 -27.94
C TRP A 177 -5.26 -1.79 -28.27
N PRO A 178 -4.97 -1.34 -29.51
CA PRO A 178 -3.60 -1.11 -29.98
C PRO A 178 -2.95 0.16 -29.42
N SER A 179 -3.73 1.04 -28.81
CA SER A 179 -3.23 2.28 -28.23
C SER A 179 -2.84 2.04 -26.78
N ILE A 180 -1.59 2.35 -26.42
CA ILE A 180 -1.05 2.22 -25.06
C ILE A 180 -0.56 3.59 -24.62
N GLU A 181 -1.02 4.04 -23.47
CA GLU A 181 -0.48 5.22 -22.82
C GLU A 181 0.90 4.90 -22.23
N ASN A 182 1.84 5.81 -22.40
CA ASN A 182 3.21 5.64 -21.89
C ASN A 182 3.33 6.10 -20.43
N ILE A 183 2.57 5.49 -19.54
CA ILE A 183 2.55 5.87 -18.12
C ILE A 183 3.81 5.39 -17.40
N ASN A 184 4.22 4.15 -17.67
CA ASN A 184 5.35 3.50 -16.99
C ASN A 184 6.62 3.48 -17.86
N GLY A 185 6.63 4.17 -19.02
CA GLY A 185 7.76 4.21 -19.94
C GLY A 185 7.94 2.90 -20.72
N ASP A 186 6.87 2.19 -21.03
CA ASP A 186 6.84 0.87 -21.66
C ASP A 186 6.00 0.79 -22.93
N ALA A 187 5.45 1.90 -23.40
CA ALA A 187 4.53 1.96 -24.55
C ALA A 187 5.15 1.40 -25.87
N GLU A 188 6.45 1.49 -26.02
CA GLU A 188 7.17 1.00 -27.21
C GLU A 188 7.77 -0.40 -27.03
N MET A 189 7.59 -1.02 -25.86
CA MET A 189 8.14 -2.33 -25.55
C MET A 189 7.25 -3.46 -26.06
N THR A 190 7.88 -4.53 -26.53
CA THR A 190 7.17 -5.79 -26.72
C THR A 190 6.77 -6.40 -25.38
N PHE A 191 5.84 -7.34 -25.40
CA PHE A 191 5.43 -8.06 -24.20
C PHE A 191 6.62 -8.74 -23.51
N GLU A 192 7.52 -9.36 -24.25
CA GLU A 192 8.71 -10.01 -23.75
C GLU A 192 9.69 -9.00 -23.11
N GLU A 193 9.86 -7.84 -23.71
CA GLU A 193 10.70 -6.76 -23.16
C GLU A 193 10.11 -6.18 -21.87
N SER A 194 8.78 -5.98 -21.81
CA SER A 194 8.09 -5.52 -20.61
C SER A 194 8.24 -6.52 -19.46
N ILE A 195 8.12 -7.83 -19.73
CA ILE A 195 8.35 -8.88 -18.73
C ILE A 195 9.81 -8.87 -18.24
N ALA A 196 10.77 -8.77 -19.17
CA ALA A 196 12.19 -8.72 -18.80
C ALA A 196 12.51 -7.49 -17.94
N ARG A 197 11.95 -6.33 -18.29
CA ARG A 197 12.07 -5.10 -17.51
C ARG A 197 11.46 -5.24 -16.11
N MET A 198 10.23 -5.73 -16.02
CA MET A 198 9.55 -5.95 -14.73
C MET A 198 10.40 -6.85 -13.82
N LYS A 199 10.90 -7.98 -14.31
CA LYS A 199 11.76 -8.89 -13.56
C LYS A 199 13.02 -8.21 -13.07
N LYS A 200 13.71 -7.51 -13.96
CA LYS A 200 14.95 -6.80 -13.60
C LYS A 200 14.69 -5.72 -12.54
N THR A 201 13.69 -4.90 -12.75
CA THR A 201 13.32 -3.84 -11.79
C THR A 201 12.98 -4.45 -10.43
N TYR A 202 12.23 -5.54 -10.41
CA TYR A 202 11.85 -6.22 -9.17
C TYR A 202 13.07 -6.81 -8.45
N GLN A 203 14.01 -7.44 -9.17
CA GLN A 203 15.25 -7.98 -8.60
C GLN A 203 16.15 -6.87 -8.03
N ASP A 204 16.33 -5.78 -8.79
CA ASP A 204 17.10 -4.61 -8.34
C ASP A 204 16.45 -4.02 -7.07
N ARG A 205 15.11 -3.95 -7.05
CA ARG A 205 14.34 -3.45 -5.93
C ARG A 205 14.52 -4.29 -4.67
N ILE A 206 14.46 -5.62 -4.77
CA ILE A 206 14.73 -6.54 -3.65
C ILE A 206 16.15 -6.32 -3.11
N SER A 207 17.13 -6.20 -4.00
CA SER A 207 18.54 -6.01 -3.64
C SER A 207 18.75 -4.71 -2.88
N TRP A 208 18.18 -3.61 -3.38
CA TRP A 208 18.23 -2.30 -2.74
C TRP A 208 17.48 -2.29 -1.40
N MET A 209 16.26 -2.80 -1.35
CA MET A 209 15.44 -2.86 -0.13
C MET A 209 16.10 -3.69 0.97
N ASN A 210 16.81 -4.76 0.60
CA ASN A 210 17.54 -5.58 1.58
C ASN A 210 18.57 -4.76 2.35
N LYS A 211 19.25 -3.82 1.70
CA LYS A 211 20.16 -2.88 2.36
C LYS A 211 19.38 -1.78 3.09
N ALA A 212 18.48 -1.10 2.39
CA ALA A 212 17.78 0.07 2.89
C ALA A 212 16.93 -0.23 4.15
N ILE A 213 16.28 -1.41 4.22
CA ILE A 213 15.51 -1.82 5.41
C ILE A 213 16.42 -2.16 6.58
N ASN A 214 17.56 -2.80 6.35
CA ASN A 214 18.50 -3.09 7.44
C ASN A 214 19.19 -1.83 7.99
N ASP A 215 19.29 -0.77 7.17
CA ASP A 215 19.85 0.52 7.55
C ASP A 215 18.82 1.47 8.23
N LEU A 216 17.52 1.09 8.32
CA LEU A 216 16.50 1.83 9.07
C LEU A 216 16.86 1.84 10.56
#